data_483d1555ae83a11e4f0c12747aea7b39
#
_entry.id   483d1555ae83a11e4f0c12747aea7b39
#
_cell.length_a   1.000
_cell.length_b   1.000
_cell.length_c   1.000
_cell.angle_alpha   90.00
_cell.angle_beta   90.00
_cell.angle_gamma   90.00
#
_symmetry.space_group_name_H-M   'P 1'
#
loop_
_entity.id
_entity.type
_entity.pdbx_description
1 polymer ?
#
loop_
_entity_poly.entity_id
_entity_poly.type
_entity_poly.pdbx_seq_one_letter_code
_entity_poly.pdbx_strand_id
1 'polypeptide(L)'
;MTTHIIIMAGGVGSRFWPMSTPDYPKQFIDVMGVGRSLIQLTVDRLKPICPVENMWVVTNEKYISIVKEQIPDMPVDNILAEPEARNTAPCIAYACWKIQKQHPDANIVVTPSDALVINTSEYQRVLSKALSYTSDKNAIVTIGIKPSRPETGYGYIAAAEPTSVDEIYKVEAFKEKPNLETAEQYLAAGNYYWNAGIFVWNIDTISKAIRTFQPNLASIMDEMAPSFYTEQEKEVVGKLFPTCEKISIDYAVMEKSKEIYTLPAEFGWSDLGSWGSLRTLLPQDENGNAKVGKDIRLYECKNCVVHAADESKVVVQGLDGYIIAEKNGQLLVCSLKEEQRIKEFGK
;
A
#
# COMPACT_ATOMS: atom_id res chain seq x y z
N MET A 1 12.47 -5.06 22.34
CA MET A 1 11.58 -5.29 21.17
C MET A 1 12.14 -4.52 20.00
N THR A 2 12.40 -5.17 18.86
CA THR A 2 12.95 -4.54 17.65
C THR A 2 11.82 -4.18 16.70
N THR A 3 11.92 -3.03 16.02
CA THR A 3 10.94 -2.63 15.00
C THR A 3 11.33 -3.25 13.66
N HIS A 4 10.35 -3.87 12.99
CA HIS A 4 10.46 -4.37 11.63
C HIS A 4 9.34 -3.80 10.77
N ILE A 5 9.60 -3.60 9.48
CA ILE A 5 8.62 -3.05 8.54
C ILE A 5 8.40 -4.01 7.38
N ILE A 6 7.16 -4.39 7.13
CA ILE A 6 6.75 -5.20 5.98
C ILE A 6 6.13 -4.28 4.94
N ILE A 7 6.75 -4.20 3.76
CA ILE A 7 6.30 -3.41 2.61
C ILE A 7 5.66 -4.37 1.61
N MET A 8 4.35 -4.27 1.43
CA MET A 8 3.61 -5.10 0.48
C MET A 8 3.72 -4.52 -0.93
N ALA A 9 4.31 -5.27 -1.85
CA ALA A 9 4.61 -4.82 -3.21
C ALA A 9 4.10 -5.79 -4.30
N GLY A 10 2.90 -6.36 -4.10
CA GLY A 10 2.32 -7.39 -4.98
C GLY A 10 1.36 -6.88 -6.06
N GLY A 11 0.92 -5.62 -6.01
CA GLY A 11 -0.04 -5.06 -6.97
C GLY A 11 0.57 -4.69 -8.32
N VAL A 12 -0.22 -4.68 -9.41
CA VAL A 12 0.22 -4.23 -10.74
C VAL A 12 -0.07 -2.75 -10.99
N GLY A 13 -1.17 -2.22 -10.44
CA GLY A 13 -1.58 -0.83 -10.70
C GLY A 13 -2.04 -0.57 -12.14
N SER A 14 -2.78 -1.51 -12.73
CA SER A 14 -3.17 -1.54 -14.15
C SER A 14 -3.92 -0.30 -14.67
N ARG A 15 -4.49 0.54 -13.78
CA ARG A 15 -5.12 1.81 -14.15
C ARG A 15 -4.13 2.87 -14.62
N PHE A 16 -2.84 2.71 -14.32
CA PHE A 16 -1.78 3.63 -14.76
C PHE A 16 -1.13 3.23 -16.09
N TRP A 17 -1.75 2.30 -16.85
CA TRP A 17 -1.29 2.03 -18.20
C TRP A 17 -1.26 3.33 -19.05
N PRO A 18 -0.25 3.55 -19.90
CA PRO A 18 0.89 2.73 -20.25
C PRO A 18 2.09 2.82 -19.29
N MET A 19 1.99 3.65 -18.23
CA MET A 19 3.10 3.82 -17.29
C MET A 19 3.36 2.53 -16.51
N SER A 20 2.31 1.86 -16.01
CA SER A 20 2.39 0.56 -15.35
C SER A 20 2.00 -0.57 -16.28
N THR A 21 2.75 -1.66 -16.21
CA THR A 21 2.50 -2.90 -16.95
C THR A 21 2.65 -4.09 -16.02
N PRO A 22 2.20 -5.31 -16.42
CA PRO A 22 2.46 -6.52 -15.65
C PRO A 22 3.94 -6.82 -15.40
N ASP A 23 4.85 -6.31 -16.26
CA ASP A 23 6.29 -6.50 -16.09
C ASP A 23 6.97 -5.35 -15.31
N TYR A 24 6.33 -4.20 -15.24
CA TYR A 24 6.83 -3.03 -14.50
C TYR A 24 5.68 -2.33 -13.76
N PRO A 25 5.29 -2.83 -12.57
CA PRO A 25 4.16 -2.32 -11.79
C PRO A 25 4.33 -0.90 -11.26
N LYS A 26 3.19 -0.29 -10.89
CA LYS A 26 3.08 1.09 -10.41
C LYS A 26 4.08 1.45 -9.29
N GLN A 27 4.30 0.56 -8.32
CA GLN A 27 5.20 0.82 -7.20
C GLN A 27 6.66 1.04 -7.59
N PHE A 28 7.07 0.58 -8.76
CA PHE A 28 8.43 0.74 -9.26
C PHE A 28 8.60 1.96 -10.19
N ILE A 29 7.55 2.76 -10.37
CA ILE A 29 7.53 3.90 -11.29
C ILE A 29 7.66 5.20 -10.51
N ASP A 30 8.41 6.16 -11.07
CA ASP A 30 8.36 7.57 -10.67
C ASP A 30 7.10 8.23 -11.25
N VAL A 31 5.98 8.03 -10.58
CA VAL A 31 4.69 8.57 -11.02
C VAL A 31 4.59 10.08 -10.79
N MET A 32 5.38 10.60 -9.84
CA MET A 32 5.37 12.01 -9.45
C MET A 32 6.37 12.87 -10.22
N GLY A 33 7.31 12.27 -10.97
CA GLY A 33 8.38 12.99 -11.67
C GLY A 33 9.42 13.61 -10.74
N VAL A 34 9.69 12.98 -9.59
CA VAL A 34 10.63 13.47 -8.56
C VAL A 34 11.95 12.71 -8.52
N GLY A 35 12.20 11.84 -9.51
CA GLY A 35 13.41 11.02 -9.61
C GLY A 35 13.42 9.79 -8.68
N ARG A 36 12.27 9.45 -8.07
CA ARG A 36 12.12 8.33 -7.13
C ARG A 36 10.84 7.58 -7.40
N SER A 37 10.91 6.24 -7.46
CA SER A 37 9.72 5.39 -7.54
C SER A 37 8.92 5.39 -6.23
N LEU A 38 7.67 4.93 -6.26
CA LEU A 38 6.81 4.91 -5.08
C LEU A 38 7.37 4.01 -3.97
N ILE A 39 7.96 2.87 -4.29
CA ILE A 39 8.60 2.00 -3.30
C ILE A 39 9.84 2.66 -2.69
N GLN A 40 10.63 3.40 -3.48
CA GLN A 40 11.77 4.16 -2.98
C GLN A 40 11.31 5.27 -2.02
N LEU A 41 10.28 6.04 -2.40
CA LEU A 41 9.67 7.03 -1.52
C LEU A 41 9.12 6.40 -0.23
N THR A 42 8.59 5.17 -0.31
CA THR A 42 8.12 4.43 0.85
C THR A 42 9.26 4.06 1.78
N VAL A 43 10.35 3.52 1.27
CA VAL A 43 11.55 3.19 2.06
C VAL A 43 12.17 4.46 2.67
N ASP A 44 12.32 5.53 1.89
CA ASP A 44 12.96 6.76 2.36
C ASP A 44 12.21 7.41 3.54
N ARG A 45 10.87 7.46 3.51
CA ARG A 45 10.09 8.00 4.63
C ARG A 45 10.10 7.13 5.89
N LEU A 46 10.46 5.85 5.76
CA LEU A 46 10.50 4.88 6.86
C LEU A 46 11.89 4.76 7.50
N LYS A 47 12.96 5.16 6.82
CA LYS A 47 14.35 5.10 7.34
C LYS A 47 14.54 5.73 8.72
N PRO A 48 13.88 6.87 9.09
CA PRO A 48 13.99 7.43 10.43
C PRO A 48 13.35 6.58 11.55
N ILE A 49 12.45 5.65 11.20
CA ILE A 49 11.74 4.79 12.15
C ILE A 49 12.46 3.44 12.31
N CYS A 50 13.00 2.92 11.21
CA CYS A 50 13.53 1.57 11.14
C CYS A 50 14.69 1.53 10.13
N PRO A 51 15.84 0.94 10.47
CA PRO A 51 16.93 0.76 9.53
C PRO A 51 16.54 -0.21 8.40
N VAL A 52 17.16 -0.06 7.22
CA VAL A 52 16.79 -0.84 6.02
C VAL A 52 16.96 -2.34 6.25
N GLU A 53 17.91 -2.73 7.11
CA GLU A 53 18.19 -4.11 7.49
C GLU A 53 17.01 -4.80 8.19
N ASN A 54 16.09 -4.02 8.76
CA ASN A 54 14.86 -4.51 9.39
C ASN A 54 13.61 -4.24 8.54
N MET A 55 13.78 -3.76 7.30
CA MET A 55 12.69 -3.64 6.34
C MET A 55 12.61 -4.89 5.46
N TRP A 56 11.39 -5.27 5.11
CA TRP A 56 11.06 -6.47 4.35
C TRP A 56 10.14 -6.09 3.20
N VAL A 57 10.45 -6.53 2.00
CA VAL A 57 9.58 -6.37 0.83
C VAL A 57 8.98 -7.71 0.46
N VAL A 58 7.67 -7.81 0.44
CA VAL A 58 6.96 -9.00 -0.06
C VAL A 58 6.43 -8.68 -1.45
N THR A 59 6.86 -9.44 -2.44
CA THR A 59 6.54 -9.19 -3.85
C THR A 59 6.48 -10.48 -4.64
N ASN A 60 5.99 -10.42 -5.90
CA ASN A 60 6.05 -11.57 -6.80
C ASN A 60 7.50 -11.90 -7.19
N GLU A 61 7.82 -13.18 -7.36
CA GLU A 61 9.16 -13.65 -7.72
C GLU A 61 9.77 -12.90 -8.93
N LYS A 62 8.96 -12.54 -9.91
CA LYS A 62 9.41 -11.82 -11.11
C LYS A 62 9.90 -10.38 -10.86
N TYR A 63 9.58 -9.78 -9.72
CA TYR A 63 9.96 -8.38 -9.41
C TYR A 63 11.18 -8.29 -8.47
N ILE A 64 11.75 -9.40 -8.03
CA ILE A 64 12.92 -9.42 -7.12
C ILE A 64 14.09 -8.60 -7.68
N SER A 65 14.37 -8.71 -8.98
CA SER A 65 15.45 -7.97 -9.64
C SER A 65 15.23 -6.46 -9.57
N ILE A 66 13.99 -6.00 -9.77
CA ILE A 66 13.63 -4.59 -9.70
C ILE A 66 13.77 -4.05 -8.27
N VAL A 67 13.33 -4.84 -7.26
CA VAL A 67 13.51 -4.46 -5.85
C VAL A 67 14.99 -4.31 -5.50
N LYS A 68 15.84 -5.27 -5.91
CA LYS A 68 17.30 -5.21 -5.69
C LYS A 68 17.95 -4.00 -6.36
N GLU A 69 17.50 -3.65 -7.56
CA GLU A 69 17.98 -2.48 -8.28
C GLU A 69 17.57 -1.17 -7.58
N GLN A 70 16.32 -1.07 -7.15
CA GLN A 70 15.77 0.16 -6.59
C GLN A 70 16.09 0.37 -5.11
N ILE A 71 16.34 -0.71 -4.37
CA ILE A 71 16.67 -0.68 -2.93
C ILE A 71 17.93 -1.53 -2.70
N PRO A 72 19.10 -1.09 -3.20
CA PRO A 72 20.33 -1.90 -3.17
C PRO A 72 20.84 -2.21 -1.77
N ASP A 73 20.50 -1.37 -0.78
CA ASP A 73 20.91 -1.55 0.62
C ASP A 73 20.07 -2.59 1.37
N MET A 74 18.99 -3.11 0.77
CA MET A 74 18.12 -4.10 1.42
C MET A 74 18.77 -5.48 1.40
N PRO A 75 18.85 -6.18 2.54
CA PRO A 75 19.33 -7.57 2.56
C PRO A 75 18.50 -8.47 1.64
N VAL A 76 19.18 -9.35 0.90
CA VAL A 76 18.49 -10.23 -0.07
C VAL A 76 17.46 -11.12 0.59
N ASP A 77 17.74 -11.60 1.82
CA ASP A 77 16.82 -12.44 2.59
C ASP A 77 15.55 -11.72 3.05
N ASN A 78 15.56 -10.38 2.99
CA ASN A 78 14.41 -9.56 3.32
C ASN A 78 13.50 -9.28 2.10
N ILE A 79 13.89 -9.75 0.91
CA ILE A 79 13.03 -9.66 -0.29
C ILE A 79 12.31 -11.01 -0.43
N LEU A 80 11.07 -11.05 0.03
CA LEU A 80 10.27 -12.26 0.07
C LEU A 80 9.53 -12.45 -1.24
N ALA A 81 9.75 -13.60 -1.88
CA ALA A 81 9.17 -13.96 -3.15
C ALA A 81 7.86 -14.73 -2.96
N GLU A 82 6.75 -14.14 -3.37
CA GLU A 82 5.50 -14.88 -3.52
C GLU A 82 5.50 -15.61 -4.88
N PRO A 83 5.42 -16.93 -4.89
CA PRO A 83 5.32 -17.70 -6.15
C PRO A 83 4.01 -17.43 -6.89
N GLU A 84 2.97 -17.08 -6.15
CA GLU A 84 1.64 -16.77 -6.66
C GLU A 84 0.95 -15.72 -5.78
N ALA A 85 0.19 -14.79 -6.38
CA ALA A 85 -0.54 -13.78 -5.63
C ALA A 85 -1.73 -14.39 -4.84
N ARG A 86 -1.67 -14.35 -3.51
CA ARG A 86 -2.68 -14.88 -2.59
C ARG A 86 -3.35 -13.81 -1.72
N ASN A 87 -3.28 -12.52 -2.14
CA ASN A 87 -3.81 -11.39 -1.39
C ASN A 87 -3.02 -11.11 -0.10
N THR A 88 -3.46 -10.15 0.73
CA THR A 88 -2.64 -9.56 1.79
C THR A 88 -2.48 -10.42 3.04
N ALA A 89 -3.42 -11.31 3.38
CA ALA A 89 -3.25 -12.14 4.58
C ALA A 89 -2.11 -13.16 4.45
N PRO A 90 -2.00 -13.98 3.38
CA PRO A 90 -0.84 -14.85 3.19
C PRO A 90 0.48 -14.08 3.05
N CYS A 91 0.47 -12.94 2.34
CA CYS A 91 1.62 -12.04 2.22
C CYS A 91 2.17 -11.64 3.59
N ILE A 92 1.32 -11.12 4.46
CA ILE A 92 1.67 -10.68 5.82
C ILE A 92 2.07 -11.87 6.70
N ALA A 93 1.33 -12.98 6.65
CA ALA A 93 1.62 -14.17 7.42
C ALA A 93 3.02 -14.72 7.10
N TYR A 94 3.37 -14.85 5.82
CA TYR A 94 4.68 -15.31 5.38
C TYR A 94 5.81 -14.44 5.98
N ALA A 95 5.71 -13.12 5.83
CA ALA A 95 6.70 -12.20 6.40
C ALA A 95 6.76 -12.31 7.93
N CYS A 96 5.60 -12.33 8.63
CA CYS A 96 5.56 -12.41 10.08
C CYS A 96 6.19 -13.71 10.61
N TRP A 97 5.90 -14.87 10.03
CA TRP A 97 6.50 -16.14 10.46
C TRP A 97 8.00 -16.19 10.18
N LYS A 98 8.45 -15.64 9.06
CA LYS A 98 9.88 -15.56 8.77
C LYS A 98 10.62 -14.62 9.72
N ILE A 99 10.07 -13.43 10.00
CA ILE A 99 10.62 -12.49 10.98
C ILE A 99 10.66 -13.15 12.37
N GLN A 100 9.54 -13.77 12.80
CA GLN A 100 9.42 -14.37 14.13
C GLN A 100 10.49 -15.42 14.41
N LYS A 101 10.96 -16.16 13.40
CA LYS A 101 11.98 -17.18 13.55
C LYS A 101 13.31 -16.62 14.07
N GLN A 102 13.68 -15.39 13.74
CA GLN A 102 14.90 -14.73 14.22
C GLN A 102 14.64 -13.64 15.25
N HIS A 103 13.44 -13.02 15.20
CA HIS A 103 13.05 -11.88 16.03
C HIS A 103 11.71 -12.16 16.72
N PRO A 104 11.67 -13.04 17.74
CA PRO A 104 10.43 -13.47 18.39
C PRO A 104 9.72 -12.36 19.17
N ASP A 105 10.40 -11.26 19.46
CA ASP A 105 9.86 -10.07 20.15
C ASP A 105 9.69 -8.86 19.20
N ALA A 106 9.58 -9.09 17.89
CA ALA A 106 9.45 -8.01 16.91
C ALA A 106 8.16 -7.22 17.07
N ASN A 107 8.25 -5.89 16.89
CA ASN A 107 7.10 -5.01 16.69
C ASN A 107 7.04 -4.62 15.20
N ILE A 108 5.90 -4.83 14.56
CA ILE A 108 5.78 -4.85 13.10
C ILE A 108 4.93 -3.68 12.63
N VAL A 109 5.42 -2.97 11.62
CA VAL A 109 4.60 -2.10 10.76
C VAL A 109 4.39 -2.79 9.42
N VAL A 110 3.15 -2.88 8.98
CA VAL A 110 2.80 -3.30 7.61
C VAL A 110 2.34 -2.08 6.83
N THR A 111 2.82 -1.89 5.62
CA THR A 111 2.44 -0.76 4.75
C THR A 111 2.42 -1.16 3.28
N PRO A 112 1.53 -0.56 2.45
CA PRO A 112 1.63 -0.71 1.01
C PRO A 112 2.86 0.04 0.46
N SER A 113 3.40 -0.44 -0.65
CA SER A 113 4.57 0.12 -1.33
C SER A 113 4.27 1.32 -2.23
N ASP A 114 2.99 1.59 -2.52
CA ASP A 114 2.55 2.42 -3.65
C ASP A 114 1.62 3.57 -3.26
N ALA A 115 1.47 3.84 -1.95
CA ALA A 115 0.75 4.98 -1.44
C ALA A 115 1.64 6.23 -1.34
N LEU A 116 1.07 7.39 -1.64
CA LEU A 116 1.71 8.68 -1.44
C LEU A 116 1.45 9.21 -0.02
N VAL A 117 2.47 9.84 0.55
CA VAL A 117 2.42 10.56 1.82
C VAL A 117 3.11 11.91 1.61
N ILE A 118 2.41 13.00 1.89
CA ILE A 118 2.93 14.37 1.69
C ILE A 118 3.72 14.82 2.92
N ASN A 119 3.13 14.70 4.11
CA ASN A 119 3.77 15.10 5.37
C ASN A 119 4.46 13.88 6.02
N THR A 120 5.71 13.67 5.64
CA THR A 120 6.50 12.53 6.14
C THR A 120 6.80 12.62 7.64
N SER A 121 6.95 13.82 8.20
CA SER A 121 7.20 14.01 9.64
C SER A 121 5.99 13.60 10.46
N GLU A 122 4.79 13.97 10.04
CA GLU A 122 3.56 13.56 10.71
C GLU A 122 3.32 12.04 10.55
N TYR A 123 3.60 11.49 9.38
CA TYR A 123 3.56 10.04 9.16
C TYR A 123 4.47 9.29 10.15
N GLN A 124 5.70 9.77 10.35
CA GLN A 124 6.67 9.18 11.27
C GLN A 124 6.20 9.31 12.74
N ARG A 125 5.63 10.46 13.13
CA ARG A 125 5.05 10.66 14.47
C ARG A 125 3.93 9.66 14.74
N VAL A 126 3.01 9.50 13.79
CA VAL A 126 1.86 8.59 13.87
C VAL A 126 2.34 7.15 14.02
N LEU A 127 3.27 6.70 13.19
CA LEU A 127 3.80 5.34 13.29
C LEU A 127 4.56 5.08 14.58
N SER A 128 5.36 6.04 15.04
CA SER A 128 6.07 5.93 16.32
C SER A 128 5.12 5.80 17.49
N LYS A 129 4.00 6.54 17.47
CA LYS A 129 2.93 6.45 18.48
C LYS A 129 2.24 5.07 18.45
N ALA A 130 1.91 4.56 17.27
CA ALA A 130 1.31 3.25 17.11
C ALA A 130 2.26 2.12 17.57
N LEU A 131 3.55 2.21 17.23
CA LEU A 131 4.59 1.28 17.70
C LEU A 131 4.73 1.29 19.22
N SER A 132 4.72 2.47 19.83
CA SER A 132 4.76 2.60 21.30
C SER A 132 3.52 1.95 21.95
N TYR A 133 2.35 2.09 21.34
CA TYR A 133 1.10 1.51 21.87
C TYR A 133 1.06 -0.01 21.79
N THR A 134 1.61 -0.59 20.70
CA THR A 134 1.56 -2.04 20.46
C THR A 134 2.69 -2.82 21.13
N SER A 135 3.73 -2.13 21.62
CA SER A 135 4.94 -2.79 22.15
C SER A 135 4.67 -3.73 23.31
N ASP A 136 3.77 -3.35 24.20
CA ASP A 136 3.43 -4.08 25.43
C ASP A 136 1.96 -4.52 25.52
N LYS A 137 1.18 -4.32 24.45
CA LYS A 137 -0.26 -4.61 24.40
C LYS A 137 -0.60 -5.65 23.35
N ASN A 138 -1.60 -6.46 23.68
CA ASN A 138 -2.26 -7.32 22.68
C ASN A 138 -3.23 -6.47 21.83
N ALA A 139 -2.66 -5.65 20.95
CA ALA A 139 -3.40 -4.68 20.16
C ALA A 139 -2.96 -4.70 18.69
N ILE A 140 -3.92 -4.54 17.80
CA ILE A 140 -3.72 -4.28 16.38
C ILE A 140 -4.13 -2.83 16.14
N VAL A 141 -3.19 -1.97 15.76
CA VAL A 141 -3.48 -0.58 15.40
C VAL A 141 -3.52 -0.42 13.90
N THR A 142 -4.60 0.15 13.39
CA THR A 142 -4.71 0.57 11.98
C THR A 142 -4.70 2.09 11.88
N ILE A 143 -4.08 2.64 10.83
CA ILE A 143 -4.06 4.08 10.60
C ILE A 143 -5.30 4.48 9.81
N GLY A 144 -6.09 5.37 10.40
CA GLY A 144 -7.32 5.89 9.84
C GLY A 144 -7.13 7.27 9.21
N ILE A 145 -7.53 7.44 7.95
CA ILE A 145 -7.47 8.73 7.24
C ILE A 145 -8.85 9.37 7.24
N LYS A 146 -8.94 10.66 7.61
CA LYS A 146 -10.21 11.38 7.61
C LYS A 146 -10.80 11.44 6.20
N PRO A 147 -12.02 10.94 5.97
CA PRO A 147 -12.65 10.97 4.67
C PRO A 147 -12.95 12.40 4.22
N SER A 148 -12.65 12.71 2.96
CA SER A 148 -13.00 13.98 2.32
C SER A 148 -14.12 13.84 1.28
N ARG A 149 -14.52 12.60 0.94
CA ARG A 149 -15.55 12.24 -0.03
C ARG A 149 -16.10 10.84 0.25
N PRO A 150 -17.25 10.45 -0.29
CA PRO A 150 -17.79 9.09 -0.13
C PRO A 150 -17.12 8.11 -1.10
N GLU A 151 -15.89 7.66 -0.76
CA GLU A 151 -15.09 6.75 -1.57
C GLU A 151 -15.55 5.30 -1.40
N THR A 152 -15.92 4.62 -2.49
CA THR A 152 -16.40 3.24 -2.47
C THR A 152 -15.29 2.20 -2.70
N GLY A 153 -14.10 2.65 -3.07
CA GLY A 153 -12.92 1.80 -3.30
C GLY A 153 -12.11 1.47 -2.05
N TYR A 154 -12.42 2.11 -0.90
CA TYR A 154 -11.67 1.97 0.34
C TYR A 154 -12.44 1.23 1.43
N GLY A 155 -11.71 0.64 2.37
CA GLY A 155 -12.26 0.22 3.64
C GLY A 155 -12.53 1.40 4.57
N TYR A 156 -13.53 1.26 5.44
CA TYR A 156 -13.90 2.24 6.46
C TYR A 156 -13.78 1.65 7.85
N ILE A 157 -13.27 2.44 8.78
CA ILE A 157 -13.04 2.12 10.17
C ILE A 157 -13.94 3.00 11.02
N ALA A 158 -14.90 2.41 11.75
CA ALA A 158 -15.70 3.13 12.74
C ALA A 158 -14.92 3.24 14.05
N ALA A 159 -14.54 4.45 14.44
CA ALA A 159 -13.94 4.72 15.74
C ALA A 159 -15.04 4.82 16.80
N ALA A 160 -14.84 4.09 17.92
CA ALA A 160 -15.71 4.13 19.08
C ALA A 160 -15.06 4.98 20.20
N GLU A 161 -15.01 4.43 21.41
CA GLU A 161 -14.49 5.12 22.58
C GLU A 161 -12.97 5.37 22.49
N PRO A 162 -12.50 6.53 22.97
CA PRO A 162 -11.08 6.79 23.11
C PRO A 162 -10.45 5.82 24.13
N THR A 163 -9.20 5.47 23.92
CA THR A 163 -8.43 4.72 24.91
C THR A 163 -7.83 5.65 25.95
N SER A 164 -7.11 5.09 26.93
CA SER A 164 -6.32 5.89 27.88
C SER A 164 -5.11 6.59 27.24
N VAL A 165 -4.79 6.26 26.00
CA VAL A 165 -3.74 6.92 25.19
C VAL A 165 -4.40 7.84 24.19
N ASP A 166 -4.07 9.11 24.27
CA ASP A 166 -4.61 10.15 23.42
C ASP A 166 -4.50 9.83 21.93
N GLU A 167 -5.47 10.22 21.12
CA GLU A 167 -5.61 9.96 19.67
C GLU A 167 -5.82 8.48 19.28
N ILE A 168 -5.83 7.51 20.21
CA ILE A 168 -6.07 6.09 19.88
C ILE A 168 -7.48 5.69 20.34
N TYR A 169 -8.25 5.16 19.41
CA TYR A 169 -9.65 4.79 19.61
C TYR A 169 -9.84 3.29 19.43
N LYS A 170 -10.74 2.70 20.20
CA LYS A 170 -11.24 1.35 19.93
C LYS A 170 -11.97 1.35 18.59
N VAL A 171 -11.84 0.29 17.81
CA VAL A 171 -12.63 0.11 16.59
C VAL A 171 -13.91 -0.64 16.91
N GLU A 172 -15.04 -0.06 16.54
CA GLU A 172 -16.36 -0.66 16.65
C GLU A 172 -16.67 -1.57 15.47
N ALA A 173 -16.35 -1.10 14.26
CA ALA A 173 -16.59 -1.83 13.03
C ALA A 173 -15.51 -1.53 11.98
N PHE A 174 -15.17 -2.57 11.20
CA PHE A 174 -14.37 -2.48 10.01
C PHE A 174 -15.24 -2.88 8.81
N LYS A 175 -15.32 -2.06 7.77
CA LYS A 175 -16.20 -2.27 6.61
C LYS A 175 -15.44 -2.06 5.32
N GLU A 176 -15.27 -3.12 4.56
CA GLU A 176 -14.52 -3.08 3.31
C GLU A 176 -15.45 -2.72 2.15
N LYS A 177 -15.09 -1.69 1.38
CA LYS A 177 -15.70 -1.26 0.12
C LYS A 177 -17.24 -1.16 0.16
N PRO A 178 -17.82 -0.20 0.90
CA PRO A 178 -19.26 0.01 0.97
C PRO A 178 -19.82 0.49 -0.38
N ASN A 179 -21.15 0.39 -0.56
CA ASN A 179 -21.81 1.08 -1.66
C ASN A 179 -21.84 2.61 -1.42
N LEU A 180 -22.21 3.38 -2.43
CA LEU A 180 -22.17 4.85 -2.37
C LEU A 180 -23.06 5.42 -1.25
N GLU A 181 -24.29 4.94 -1.11
CA GLU A 181 -25.21 5.38 -0.07
C GLU A 181 -24.65 5.18 1.33
N THR A 182 -24.06 4.01 1.57
CA THR A 182 -23.41 3.68 2.84
C THR A 182 -22.16 4.57 3.07
N ALA A 183 -21.38 4.83 2.03
CA ALA A 183 -20.19 5.70 2.13
C ALA A 183 -20.59 7.16 2.46
N GLU A 184 -21.71 7.66 1.91
CA GLU A 184 -22.28 8.97 2.24
C GLU A 184 -22.73 9.04 3.70
N GLN A 185 -23.36 7.98 4.22
CA GLN A 185 -23.76 7.88 5.63
C GLN A 185 -22.52 7.89 6.55
N TYR A 186 -21.45 7.18 6.20
CA TYR A 186 -20.20 7.16 6.98
C TYR A 186 -19.54 8.53 7.00
N LEU A 187 -19.53 9.24 5.87
CA LEU A 187 -19.00 10.59 5.80
C LEU A 187 -19.80 11.56 6.69
N ALA A 188 -21.13 11.47 6.67
CA ALA A 188 -22.01 12.30 7.49
C ALA A 188 -21.92 11.99 9.00
N ALA A 189 -21.66 10.74 9.38
CA ALA A 189 -21.53 10.33 10.78
C ALA A 189 -20.27 10.91 11.46
N GLY A 190 -19.20 11.19 10.71
CA GLY A 190 -18.01 11.91 11.17
C GLY A 190 -17.03 11.10 12.05
N ASN A 191 -17.40 9.88 12.46
CA ASN A 191 -16.54 8.97 13.25
C ASN A 191 -15.95 7.81 12.42
N TYR A 192 -16.12 7.85 11.09
CA TYR A 192 -15.54 6.88 10.18
C TYR A 192 -14.26 7.43 9.54
N TYR A 193 -13.28 6.57 9.37
CA TYR A 193 -11.99 6.86 8.73
C TYR A 193 -11.73 5.88 7.61
N TRP A 194 -11.05 6.31 6.54
CA TRP A 194 -10.56 5.37 5.52
C TRP A 194 -9.43 4.52 6.07
N ASN A 195 -9.44 3.24 5.77
CA ASN A 195 -8.34 2.34 6.05
C ASN A 195 -7.16 2.65 5.10
N ALA A 196 -6.06 3.14 5.66
CA ALA A 196 -4.85 3.41 4.88
C ALA A 196 -4.11 2.14 4.42
N GLY A 197 -4.53 0.95 4.88
CA GLY A 197 -3.80 -0.30 4.66
C GLY A 197 -2.47 -0.36 5.43
N ILE A 198 -2.33 0.47 6.47
CA ILE A 198 -1.16 0.52 7.35
C ILE A 198 -1.56 -0.04 8.70
N PHE A 199 -0.84 -1.08 9.14
CA PHE A 199 -1.14 -1.78 10.38
C PHE A 199 0.10 -1.85 11.26
N VAL A 200 -0.10 -1.82 12.58
CA VAL A 200 0.97 -1.95 13.57
C VAL A 200 0.55 -2.94 14.65
N TRP A 201 1.41 -3.89 14.98
CA TRP A 201 1.20 -4.91 15.99
C TRP A 201 2.53 -5.52 16.45
N ASN A 202 2.55 -6.13 17.62
CA ASN A 202 3.65 -7.04 17.94
C ASN A 202 3.43 -8.41 17.29
N ILE A 203 4.52 -9.15 17.09
CA ILE A 203 4.52 -10.41 16.34
C ILE A 203 3.63 -11.47 16.97
N ASP A 204 3.55 -11.51 18.29
CA ASP A 204 2.70 -12.46 19.04
C ASP A 204 1.22 -12.18 18.83
N THR A 205 0.83 -10.91 18.83
CA THR A 205 -0.56 -10.48 18.62
C THR A 205 -1.07 -10.94 17.27
N ILE A 206 -0.32 -10.66 16.18
CA ILE A 206 -0.78 -11.04 14.83
C ILE A 206 -0.72 -12.56 14.63
N SER A 207 0.31 -13.24 15.14
CA SER A 207 0.40 -14.70 15.06
C SER A 207 -0.77 -15.39 15.76
N LYS A 208 -1.16 -14.92 16.95
CA LYS A 208 -2.35 -15.42 17.67
C LYS A 208 -3.64 -15.12 16.92
N ALA A 209 -3.79 -13.94 16.35
CA ALA A 209 -4.97 -13.57 15.58
C ALA A 209 -5.12 -14.46 14.32
N ILE A 210 -4.03 -14.66 13.55
CA ILE A 210 -4.06 -15.54 12.38
C ILE A 210 -4.37 -16.98 12.79
N ARG A 211 -3.78 -17.51 13.87
CA ARG A 211 -4.10 -18.86 14.38
C ARG A 211 -5.57 -19.01 14.77
N THR A 212 -6.15 -17.95 15.35
CA THR A 212 -7.55 -17.95 15.80
C THR A 212 -8.53 -17.87 14.63
N PHE A 213 -8.31 -16.97 13.69
CA PHE A 213 -9.29 -16.64 12.65
C PHE A 213 -9.01 -17.31 11.30
N GLN A 214 -7.77 -17.79 11.08
CA GLN A 214 -7.29 -18.44 9.87
C GLN A 214 -6.39 -19.64 10.19
N PRO A 215 -6.90 -20.68 10.89
CA PRO A 215 -6.09 -21.81 11.37
C PRO A 215 -5.39 -22.58 10.23
N ASN A 216 -6.02 -22.69 9.05
CA ASN A 216 -5.41 -23.34 7.89
C ASN A 216 -4.22 -22.56 7.37
N LEU A 217 -4.31 -21.23 7.29
CA LEU A 217 -3.20 -20.36 6.91
C LEU A 217 -2.04 -20.50 7.92
N ALA A 218 -2.35 -20.47 9.21
CA ALA A 218 -1.34 -20.65 10.26
C ALA A 218 -0.65 -22.01 10.14
N SER A 219 -1.39 -23.09 9.89
CA SER A 219 -0.83 -24.44 9.69
C SER A 219 0.15 -24.51 8.52
N ILE A 220 -0.19 -23.87 7.38
CA ILE A 220 0.70 -23.79 6.22
C ILE A 220 1.98 -23.02 6.57
N MET A 221 1.86 -21.90 7.28
CA MET A 221 3.02 -21.12 7.71
C MET A 221 3.91 -21.91 8.70
N ASP A 222 3.31 -22.67 9.61
CA ASP A 222 4.05 -23.54 10.53
C ASP A 222 4.80 -24.66 9.80
N GLU A 223 4.22 -25.23 8.73
CA GLU A 223 4.89 -26.21 7.88
C GLU A 223 6.03 -25.61 7.07
N MET A 224 5.91 -24.35 6.63
CA MET A 224 6.97 -23.62 5.92
C MET A 224 8.11 -23.16 6.84
N ALA A 225 7.80 -22.76 8.08
CA ALA A 225 8.73 -22.10 8.99
C ALA A 225 10.07 -22.83 9.23
N PRO A 226 10.15 -24.18 9.34
CA PRO A 226 11.42 -24.87 9.47
C PRO A 226 12.41 -24.62 8.32
N SER A 227 11.89 -24.39 7.09
CA SER A 227 12.71 -24.17 5.90
C SER A 227 13.28 -22.75 5.78
N PHE A 228 12.71 -21.75 6.47
CA PHE A 228 13.17 -20.37 6.35
C PHE A 228 14.64 -20.22 6.72
N TYR A 229 15.37 -19.42 5.94
CA TYR A 229 16.83 -19.21 6.03
C TYR A 229 17.65 -20.47 5.73
N THR A 230 17.10 -21.45 5.03
CA THR A 230 17.82 -22.65 4.56
C THR A 230 17.77 -22.72 3.03
N GLU A 231 18.60 -23.57 2.44
CA GLU A 231 18.60 -23.84 0.99
C GLU A 231 17.26 -24.40 0.47
N GLN A 232 16.47 -25.00 1.35
CA GLN A 232 15.16 -25.59 1.02
C GLN A 232 14.02 -24.57 0.99
N GLU A 233 14.24 -23.35 1.47
CA GLU A 233 13.17 -22.32 1.59
C GLU A 233 12.43 -22.13 0.28
N LYS A 234 13.16 -21.89 -0.82
CA LYS A 234 12.53 -21.62 -2.13
C LYS A 234 11.64 -22.77 -2.60
N GLU A 235 12.05 -24.02 -2.42
CA GLU A 235 11.30 -25.20 -2.82
C GLU A 235 10.02 -25.35 -1.96
N VAL A 236 10.18 -25.25 -0.63
CA VAL A 236 9.07 -25.43 0.32
C VAL A 236 8.04 -24.31 0.17
N VAL A 237 8.47 -23.04 0.06
CA VAL A 237 7.58 -21.91 -0.19
C VAL A 237 6.88 -22.06 -1.53
N GLY A 238 7.61 -22.45 -2.59
CA GLY A 238 7.05 -22.68 -3.92
C GLY A 238 5.96 -23.75 -3.95
N LYS A 239 6.05 -24.76 -3.08
CA LYS A 239 5.06 -25.84 -2.97
C LYS A 239 3.87 -25.48 -2.09
N LEU A 240 4.11 -24.87 -0.92
CA LEU A 240 3.08 -24.70 0.11
C LEU A 240 2.34 -23.36 -0.02
N PHE A 241 3.02 -22.25 -0.33
CA PHE A 241 2.39 -20.93 -0.40
C PHE A 241 1.21 -20.86 -1.40
N PRO A 242 1.26 -21.48 -2.60
CA PRO A 242 0.12 -21.54 -3.52
C PRO A 242 -1.13 -22.25 -2.97
N THR A 243 -1.01 -23.04 -1.90
CA THR A 243 -2.14 -23.70 -1.26
C THR A 243 -2.90 -22.78 -0.27
N CYS A 244 -2.34 -21.62 0.07
CA CYS A 244 -3.02 -20.65 0.94
C CYS A 244 -4.32 -20.16 0.30
N GLU A 245 -5.34 -19.94 1.11
CA GLU A 245 -6.56 -19.26 0.68
C GLU A 245 -6.24 -17.83 0.22
N LYS A 246 -6.86 -17.41 -0.89
CA LYS A 246 -6.72 -16.04 -1.40
C LYS A 246 -7.64 -15.09 -0.64
N ILE A 247 -7.16 -14.50 0.43
CA ILE A 247 -7.93 -13.63 1.32
C ILE A 247 -7.12 -12.40 1.75
N SER A 248 -7.79 -11.23 1.89
CA SER A 248 -7.14 -10.05 2.44
C SER A 248 -7.06 -10.12 3.97
N ILE A 249 -6.10 -9.40 4.56
CA ILE A 249 -5.96 -9.27 6.01
C ILE A 249 -7.21 -8.63 6.63
N ASP A 250 -7.90 -7.77 5.87
CA ASP A 250 -9.12 -7.12 6.29
C ASP A 250 -10.21 -8.14 6.63
N TYR A 251 -10.52 -9.04 5.69
CA TYR A 251 -11.49 -10.13 5.91
C TYR A 251 -10.96 -11.26 6.79
N ALA A 252 -9.66 -11.51 6.75
CA ALA A 252 -9.05 -12.60 7.51
C ALA A 252 -9.03 -12.33 9.01
N VAL A 253 -8.71 -11.09 9.40
CA VAL A 253 -8.44 -10.70 10.79
C VAL A 253 -9.19 -9.44 11.20
N MET A 254 -9.14 -8.35 10.40
CA MET A 254 -9.59 -7.03 10.86
C MET A 254 -11.10 -6.96 11.13
N GLU A 255 -11.93 -7.63 10.33
CA GLU A 255 -13.38 -7.69 10.57
C GLU A 255 -13.79 -8.63 11.72
N LYS A 256 -12.88 -9.49 12.19
CA LYS A 256 -13.19 -10.55 13.17
C LYS A 256 -12.61 -10.27 14.55
N SER A 257 -11.49 -9.58 14.60
CA SER A 257 -10.79 -9.34 15.88
C SER A 257 -11.46 -8.23 16.69
N LYS A 258 -11.50 -8.42 18.01
CA LYS A 258 -11.96 -7.40 18.97
C LYS A 258 -10.82 -6.51 19.48
N GLU A 259 -9.58 -6.85 19.18
CA GLU A 259 -8.39 -6.15 19.67
C GLU A 259 -7.85 -5.15 18.63
N ILE A 260 -8.77 -4.48 17.90
CA ILE A 260 -8.44 -3.49 16.88
C ILE A 260 -8.67 -2.09 17.40
N TYR A 261 -7.70 -1.25 17.13
CA TYR A 261 -7.67 0.16 17.48
C TYR A 261 -7.34 0.97 16.23
N THR A 262 -7.81 2.21 16.17
CA THR A 262 -7.45 3.14 15.10
C THR A 262 -6.75 4.37 15.67
N LEU A 263 -5.75 4.83 14.92
CA LEU A 263 -5.08 6.10 15.13
C LEU A 263 -5.41 7.00 13.94
N PRO A 264 -6.34 7.95 14.08
CA PRO A 264 -6.63 8.94 13.05
C PRO A 264 -5.41 9.77 12.70
N ALA A 265 -5.22 10.03 11.41
CA ALA A 265 -4.05 10.74 10.93
C ALA A 265 -4.37 11.64 9.73
N GLU A 266 -3.61 12.74 9.60
CA GLU A 266 -3.74 13.71 8.52
C GLU A 266 -2.35 14.09 7.99
N PHE A 267 -1.75 13.20 7.21
CA PHE A 267 -0.43 13.39 6.62
C PHE A 267 -0.45 13.49 5.09
N GLY A 268 -1.62 13.81 4.50
CA GLY A 268 -1.75 13.91 3.04
C GLY A 268 -1.59 12.55 2.35
N TRP A 269 -2.34 11.55 2.80
CA TRP A 269 -2.33 10.21 2.23
C TRP A 269 -3.18 10.10 0.97
N SER A 270 -2.66 9.35 0.00
CA SER A 270 -3.41 8.88 -1.17
C SER A 270 -2.94 7.50 -1.59
N ASP A 271 -3.87 6.62 -1.97
CA ASP A 271 -3.56 5.32 -2.57
C ASP A 271 -3.02 5.44 -4.00
N LEU A 272 -3.06 6.66 -4.60
CA LEU A 272 -2.76 6.86 -6.02
C LEU A 272 -3.47 5.83 -6.90
N GLY A 273 -4.76 5.63 -6.66
CA GLY A 273 -5.54 4.58 -7.33
C GLY A 273 -5.91 4.90 -8.77
N SER A 274 -5.78 6.16 -9.19
CA SER A 274 -6.21 6.62 -10.52
C SER A 274 -5.45 7.86 -11.01
N TRP A 275 -5.57 8.17 -12.30
CA TRP A 275 -5.02 9.38 -12.91
C TRP A 275 -5.65 10.66 -12.35
N GLY A 276 -6.95 10.61 -12.02
CA GLY A 276 -7.63 11.72 -11.36
C GLY A 276 -7.04 12.01 -9.98
N SER A 277 -6.73 10.97 -9.20
CA SER A 277 -6.03 11.12 -7.91
C SER A 277 -4.64 11.72 -8.11
N LEU A 278 -3.88 11.25 -9.10
CA LEU A 278 -2.57 11.81 -9.43
C LEU A 278 -2.67 13.29 -9.81
N ARG A 279 -3.63 13.66 -10.66
CA ARG A 279 -3.84 15.05 -11.07
C ARG A 279 -4.04 15.99 -9.87
N THR A 280 -4.81 15.56 -8.87
CA THR A 280 -5.10 16.40 -7.69
C THR A 280 -3.89 16.58 -6.76
N LEU A 281 -2.89 15.71 -6.85
CA LEU A 281 -1.70 15.71 -6.01
C LEU A 281 -0.50 16.43 -6.65
N LEU A 282 -0.51 16.51 -7.98
CA LEU A 282 0.51 17.23 -8.74
C LEU A 282 0.24 18.75 -8.74
N PRO A 283 1.27 19.59 -8.86
CA PRO A 283 1.09 21.01 -9.14
C PRO A 283 0.26 21.21 -10.41
N GLN A 284 -0.72 22.10 -10.35
CA GLN A 284 -1.60 22.42 -11.46
C GLN A 284 -1.33 23.84 -11.96
N ASP A 285 -1.48 24.04 -13.27
CA ASP A 285 -1.50 25.37 -13.86
C ASP A 285 -2.85 26.08 -13.59
N GLU A 286 -2.97 27.34 -14.04
CA GLU A 286 -4.18 28.16 -13.88
C GLU A 286 -5.46 27.55 -14.49
N ASN A 287 -5.30 26.63 -15.41
CA ASN A 287 -6.39 25.91 -16.08
C ASN A 287 -6.65 24.52 -15.46
N GLY A 288 -5.99 24.20 -14.34
CA GLY A 288 -6.15 22.93 -13.65
C GLY A 288 -5.46 21.75 -14.34
N ASN A 289 -4.50 21.97 -15.23
CA ASN A 289 -3.72 20.89 -15.86
C ASN A 289 -2.54 20.52 -14.97
N ALA A 290 -2.25 19.22 -14.89
CA ALA A 290 -1.07 18.67 -14.22
C ALA A 290 -0.13 18.01 -15.24
N LYS A 291 1.20 18.15 -15.05
CA LYS A 291 2.21 17.67 -16.00
C LYS A 291 3.34 16.94 -15.30
N VAL A 292 3.77 15.83 -15.86
CA VAL A 292 5.01 15.10 -15.50
C VAL A 292 5.77 14.82 -16.79
N GLY A 293 6.97 15.36 -16.95
CA GLY A 293 7.81 15.30 -18.15
C GLY A 293 8.42 16.66 -18.49
N LYS A 294 9.47 16.69 -19.30
CA LYS A 294 10.29 17.92 -19.54
C LYS A 294 9.74 18.83 -20.65
N ASP A 295 9.30 18.31 -21.79
CA ASP A 295 8.81 19.13 -22.93
C ASP A 295 7.34 18.86 -23.22
N ILE A 296 6.47 19.34 -22.30
CA ILE A 296 5.02 19.26 -22.42
C ILE A 296 4.44 20.64 -22.60
N ARG A 297 3.75 20.88 -23.74
CA ARG A 297 3.12 22.13 -24.11
C ARG A 297 1.62 21.93 -24.27
N LEU A 298 0.84 22.72 -23.52
CA LEU A 298 -0.61 22.67 -23.52
C LEU A 298 -1.15 24.00 -24.05
N TYR A 299 -2.04 23.93 -25.03
CA TYR A 299 -2.72 25.07 -25.63
C TYR A 299 -4.24 24.87 -25.46
N GLU A 300 -4.93 25.82 -24.85
CA GLU A 300 -6.38 25.77 -24.68
C GLU A 300 -6.88 24.47 -23.99
N CYS A 301 -6.02 23.85 -23.16
CA CYS A 301 -6.36 22.65 -22.40
C CYS A 301 -6.83 23.01 -21.00
N LYS A 302 -7.77 22.23 -20.47
CA LYS A 302 -8.29 22.37 -19.09
C LYS A 302 -8.40 21.01 -18.42
N ASN A 303 -8.15 20.98 -17.11
CA ASN A 303 -8.38 19.82 -16.26
C ASN A 303 -7.69 18.53 -16.74
N CYS A 304 -6.64 18.62 -17.53
CA CYS A 304 -5.92 17.48 -18.08
C CYS A 304 -4.80 17.00 -17.13
N VAL A 305 -4.42 15.75 -17.26
CA VAL A 305 -3.19 15.20 -16.71
C VAL A 305 -2.34 14.64 -17.84
N VAL A 306 -1.09 15.12 -17.94
CA VAL A 306 -0.15 14.68 -18.97
C VAL A 306 1.08 14.09 -18.32
N HIS A 307 1.40 12.85 -18.67
CA HIS A 307 2.58 12.15 -18.19
C HIS A 307 3.36 11.59 -19.38
N ALA A 308 4.59 12.04 -19.58
CA ALA A 308 5.42 11.63 -20.69
C ALA A 308 6.86 11.35 -20.22
N ALA A 309 7.56 10.48 -20.96
CA ALA A 309 8.98 10.26 -20.75
C ALA A 309 9.77 11.57 -20.98
N ASP A 310 10.89 11.72 -20.29
CA ASP A 310 11.72 12.94 -20.32
C ASP A 310 12.27 13.29 -21.73
N GLU A 311 12.47 12.28 -22.55
CA GLU A 311 12.92 12.43 -23.94
C GLU A 311 11.79 12.72 -24.93
N SER A 312 10.53 12.61 -24.49
CA SER A 312 9.37 12.82 -25.35
C SER A 312 8.96 14.29 -25.40
N LYS A 313 8.65 14.77 -26.59
CA LYS A 313 8.00 16.07 -26.79
C LYS A 313 6.50 15.86 -27.01
N VAL A 314 5.69 16.41 -26.11
CA VAL A 314 4.23 16.29 -26.16
C VAL A 314 3.60 17.67 -26.34
N VAL A 315 2.77 17.83 -27.38
CA VAL A 315 1.99 19.03 -27.64
C VAL A 315 0.52 18.65 -27.71
N VAL A 316 -0.29 19.30 -26.90
CA VAL A 316 -1.75 19.04 -26.81
C VAL A 316 -2.51 20.35 -26.94
N GLN A 317 -3.59 20.36 -27.72
CA GLN A 317 -4.46 21.52 -27.92
C GLN A 317 -5.93 21.14 -27.78
N GLY A 318 -6.70 21.96 -27.05
CA GLY A 318 -8.17 21.95 -27.06
C GLY A 318 -8.85 20.83 -26.27
N LEU A 319 -8.13 20.12 -25.38
CA LEU A 319 -8.71 19.05 -24.56
C LEU A 319 -9.14 19.55 -23.17
N ASP A 320 -10.28 19.03 -22.68
CA ASP A 320 -10.79 19.29 -21.32
C ASP A 320 -11.11 17.97 -20.59
N GLY A 321 -10.45 17.73 -19.46
CA GLY A 321 -10.67 16.55 -18.63
C GLY A 321 -10.11 15.26 -19.24
N TYR A 322 -8.90 15.29 -19.83
CA TYR A 322 -8.26 14.13 -20.45
C TYR A 322 -6.98 13.71 -19.75
N ILE A 323 -6.70 12.42 -19.85
CA ILE A 323 -5.45 11.76 -19.55
C ILE A 323 -4.67 11.64 -20.85
N ILE A 324 -3.44 12.12 -20.88
CA ILE A 324 -2.49 11.91 -21.96
C ILE A 324 -1.25 11.28 -21.33
N ALA A 325 -0.99 10.01 -21.62
CA ALA A 325 0.16 9.30 -21.06
C ALA A 325 0.95 8.58 -22.15
N GLU A 326 2.25 8.81 -22.18
CA GLU A 326 3.15 8.20 -23.16
C GLU A 326 4.32 7.53 -22.45
N LYS A 327 4.59 6.26 -22.80
CA LYS A 327 5.76 5.51 -22.35
C LYS A 327 6.12 4.41 -23.34
N ASN A 328 7.41 4.31 -23.69
CA ASN A 328 7.94 3.24 -24.56
C ASN A 328 7.20 3.10 -25.90
N GLY A 329 6.81 4.22 -26.53
CA GLY A 329 6.07 4.24 -27.80
C GLY A 329 4.58 3.89 -27.66
N GLN A 330 4.07 3.71 -26.46
CA GLN A 330 2.64 3.54 -26.21
C GLN A 330 2.03 4.86 -25.76
N LEU A 331 0.94 5.26 -26.41
CA LEU A 331 0.21 6.50 -26.12
C LEU A 331 -1.22 6.18 -25.70
N LEU A 332 -1.62 6.70 -24.55
CA LEU A 332 -3.00 6.75 -24.08
C LEU A 332 -3.54 8.17 -24.20
N VAL A 333 -4.68 8.35 -24.83
CA VAL A 333 -5.52 9.55 -24.74
C VAL A 333 -6.91 9.10 -24.32
N CYS A 334 -7.30 9.43 -23.09
CA CYS A 334 -8.53 8.91 -22.49
C CYS A 334 -9.21 10.00 -21.65
N SER A 335 -10.54 10.08 -21.66
CA SER A 335 -11.26 10.95 -20.74
C SER A 335 -11.03 10.53 -19.29
N LEU A 336 -10.80 11.49 -18.38
CA LEU A 336 -10.72 11.24 -16.94
C LEU A 336 -11.95 10.50 -16.39
N LYS A 337 -13.12 10.72 -16.99
CA LYS A 337 -14.37 10.04 -16.60
C LYS A 337 -14.33 8.53 -16.87
N GLU A 338 -13.48 8.09 -17.80
CA GLU A 338 -13.33 6.69 -18.20
C GLU A 338 -12.10 6.00 -17.59
N GLU A 339 -11.40 6.65 -16.65
CA GLU A 339 -10.13 6.16 -16.09
C GLU A 339 -10.21 4.74 -15.50
N GLN A 340 -11.37 4.32 -15.01
CA GLN A 340 -11.56 2.96 -14.47
C GLN A 340 -11.51 1.88 -15.55
N ARG A 341 -11.74 2.25 -16.83
CA ARG A 341 -11.71 1.34 -17.99
C ARG A 341 -10.32 1.19 -18.60
N ILE A 342 -9.33 1.98 -18.17
CA ILE A 342 -7.95 1.90 -18.70
C ILE A 342 -7.38 0.48 -18.57
N LYS A 343 -7.72 -0.24 -17.50
CA LYS A 343 -7.36 -1.66 -17.32
C LYS A 343 -7.87 -2.59 -18.43
N GLU A 344 -8.85 -2.17 -19.22
CA GLU A 344 -9.41 -2.90 -20.37
C GLU A 344 -8.71 -2.49 -21.66
N PHE A 345 -8.29 -1.22 -21.78
CA PHE A 345 -7.64 -0.67 -22.97
C PHE A 345 -6.20 -1.13 -23.13
N GLY A 346 -5.50 -1.42 -22.01
CA GLY A 346 -4.11 -1.85 -21.99
C GLY A 346 -3.91 -3.38 -22.08
N LYS A 347 -4.93 -4.13 -22.48
CA LYS A 347 -4.86 -5.59 -22.63
C LYS A 347 -4.27 -5.99 -23.97
#